data_3b6c8999e2b7f82c5c0d77fa7c6e390b
#
_entry.id   3b6c8999e2b7f82c5c0d77fa7c6e390b
#
_cell.length_a   1.000
_cell.length_b   1.000
_cell.length_c   1.000
_cell.angle_alpha   90.00
_cell.angle_beta   90.00
_cell.angle_gamma   90.00
#
_symmetry.space_group_name_H-M   'P 1'
#
loop_
_entity.id
_entity.type
_entity.pdbx_description
1 polymer ?
#
loop_
_entity_poly.entity_id
_entity_poly.type
_entity_poly.pdbx_seq_one_letter_code
_entity_poly.pdbx_strand_id
1 'polypeptide(L)'
;SYLEIPAFALLGLVCAAVAILFQTALIGGDWLSKRSGTPVWVRPAIGGLLVGLIALAFPHVLGVGYEATDMALAGSLDLWLMLALIVAKTVATTITLSSRAGGGVFSPCLYLGAMTGGAFGIIATSVFPDIASSVGLYALIGMGAVAAAVLGAPISTAVMIFELTGGFAFSIALLLAVGIATGLCQAVMGRSYFHWQLYTRGIMLEEGPHKHAAQFIRVRDFLRPLPEGEDTSFDIASGAPWLRPTETLESALKAFDASEVSHLPVIETKTNAIIGHAHHVDALASFNKALVAHSREEHS
;
A
#
# COMPACT_ATOMS: atom_id res chain seq x y z
N SER A 1 22.46 9.41 -22.65
CA SER A 1 22.57 8.77 -23.97
C SER A 1 21.51 7.67 -24.12
N TYR A 2 21.02 7.39 -25.33
CA TYR A 2 20.11 6.23 -25.56
C TYR A 2 20.76 4.89 -25.21
N LEU A 3 22.08 4.83 -25.21
CA LEU A 3 22.86 3.65 -24.80
C LEU A 3 22.77 3.34 -23.30
N GLU A 4 22.32 4.28 -22.49
CA GLU A 4 22.10 4.08 -21.04
C GLU A 4 20.71 3.53 -20.69
N ILE A 5 19.77 3.46 -21.64
CA ILE A 5 18.40 2.96 -21.38
C ILE A 5 18.41 1.58 -20.69
N PRO A 6 19.24 0.60 -21.11
CA PRO A 6 19.33 -0.69 -20.40
C PRO A 6 19.83 -0.56 -18.96
N ALA A 7 20.73 0.40 -18.68
CA ALA A 7 21.23 0.63 -17.32
C ALA A 7 20.11 1.18 -16.42
N PHE A 8 19.27 2.10 -16.90
CA PHE A 8 18.12 2.60 -16.15
C PHE A 8 17.03 1.54 -15.96
N ALA A 9 16.84 0.65 -16.93
CA ALA A 9 15.95 -0.50 -16.76
C ALA A 9 16.48 -1.46 -15.66
N LEU A 10 17.77 -1.76 -15.67
CA LEU A 10 18.41 -2.58 -14.64
C LEU A 10 18.36 -1.91 -13.27
N LEU A 11 18.58 -0.59 -13.20
CA LEU A 11 18.36 0.19 -11.97
C LEU A 11 16.94 0.03 -11.45
N GLY A 12 15.92 0.10 -12.34
CA GLY A 12 14.53 -0.13 -11.97
C GLY A 12 14.28 -1.50 -11.32
N LEU A 13 14.93 -2.56 -11.85
CA LEU A 13 14.86 -3.91 -11.26
C LEU A 13 15.51 -3.96 -9.87
N VAL A 14 16.68 -3.35 -9.69
CA VAL A 14 17.37 -3.29 -8.39
C VAL A 14 16.53 -2.49 -7.38
N CYS A 15 15.97 -1.36 -7.80
CA CYS A 15 15.07 -0.56 -6.96
C CYS A 15 13.80 -1.33 -6.56
N ALA A 16 13.25 -2.15 -7.46
CA ALA A 16 12.14 -3.04 -7.13
C ALA A 16 12.51 -4.03 -6.04
N ALA A 17 13.67 -4.66 -6.15
CA ALA A 17 14.15 -5.63 -5.13
C ALA A 17 14.31 -4.97 -3.76
N VAL A 18 14.88 -3.76 -3.70
CA VAL A 18 15.01 -2.99 -2.45
C VAL A 18 13.64 -2.57 -1.91
N ALA A 19 12.71 -2.14 -2.76
CA ALA A 19 11.36 -1.79 -2.37
C ALA A 19 10.59 -2.98 -1.79
N ILE A 20 10.68 -4.16 -2.41
CA ILE A 20 10.08 -5.41 -1.93
C ILE A 20 10.70 -5.80 -0.58
N LEU A 21 12.03 -5.76 -0.45
CA LEU A 21 12.74 -6.03 0.80
C LEU A 21 12.25 -5.11 1.92
N PHE A 22 12.17 -3.81 1.65
CA PHE A 22 11.72 -2.81 2.62
C PHE A 22 10.27 -3.04 3.05
N GLN A 23 9.34 -3.24 2.10
CA GLN A 23 7.94 -3.52 2.43
C GLN A 23 7.80 -4.81 3.24
N THR A 24 8.51 -5.88 2.85
CA THR A 24 8.49 -7.16 3.57
C THR A 24 9.03 -7.00 4.99
N ALA A 25 10.09 -6.21 5.18
CA ALA A 25 10.64 -5.90 6.49
C ALA A 25 9.63 -5.14 7.37
N LEU A 26 8.95 -4.13 6.82
CA LEU A 26 7.91 -3.37 7.54
C LEU A 26 6.73 -4.26 7.97
N ILE A 27 6.25 -5.10 7.07
CA ILE A 27 5.14 -6.03 7.34
C ILE A 27 5.55 -7.07 8.39
N GLY A 28 6.74 -7.65 8.23
CA GLY A 28 7.30 -8.63 9.16
C GLY A 28 7.56 -8.04 10.55
N GLY A 29 8.04 -6.81 10.62
CA GLY A 29 8.25 -6.08 11.87
C GLY A 29 6.94 -5.81 12.63
N ASP A 30 5.88 -5.37 11.92
CA ASP A 30 4.55 -5.17 12.53
C ASP A 30 3.97 -6.50 13.06
N TRP A 31 4.11 -7.58 12.31
CA TRP A 31 3.71 -8.91 12.73
C TRP A 31 4.47 -9.38 13.98
N LEU A 32 5.81 -9.22 14.00
CA LEU A 32 6.65 -9.59 15.14
C LEU A 32 6.31 -8.78 16.39
N SER A 33 6.09 -7.47 16.24
CA SER A 33 5.70 -6.58 17.31
C SER A 33 4.34 -6.96 17.92
N LYS A 34 3.37 -7.34 17.10
CA LYS A 34 2.05 -7.83 17.57
C LYS A 34 2.18 -9.13 18.37
N ARG A 35 3.08 -10.02 17.94
CA ARG A 35 3.30 -11.33 18.58
C ARG A 35 4.11 -11.26 19.88
N SER A 36 4.90 -10.21 20.09
CA SER A 36 5.84 -10.09 21.24
C SER A 36 5.14 -10.00 22.62
N GLY A 37 3.83 -9.72 22.66
CA GLY A 37 3.09 -9.58 23.92
C GLY A 37 3.52 -8.37 24.78
N THR A 38 4.50 -7.57 24.33
CA THR A 38 4.97 -6.40 25.09
C THR A 38 3.89 -5.33 25.20
N PRO A 39 3.72 -4.68 26.37
CA PRO A 39 2.79 -3.57 26.53
C PRO A 39 3.09 -2.44 25.56
N VAL A 40 2.04 -1.84 24.97
CA VAL A 40 2.19 -0.83 23.90
C VAL A 40 3.01 0.38 24.33
N TRP A 41 2.93 0.79 25.60
CA TRP A 41 3.64 1.95 26.15
C TRP A 41 5.15 1.71 26.35
N VAL A 42 5.62 0.45 26.44
CA VAL A 42 7.05 0.10 26.57
C VAL A 42 7.72 -0.03 25.18
N ARG A 43 6.97 -0.36 24.15
CA ARG A 43 7.50 -0.61 22.80
C ARG A 43 8.33 0.54 22.26
N PRO A 44 7.92 1.84 22.39
CA PRO A 44 8.73 2.95 21.89
C PRO A 44 10.08 3.07 22.60
N ALA A 45 10.15 2.76 23.89
CA ALA A 45 11.41 2.80 24.64
C ALA A 45 12.40 1.72 24.17
N ILE A 46 11.89 0.50 23.96
CA ILE A 46 12.71 -0.60 23.42
C ILE A 46 13.14 -0.28 21.98
N GLY A 47 12.21 0.19 21.15
CA GLY A 47 12.52 0.58 19.77
C GLY A 47 13.54 1.70 19.69
N GLY A 48 13.38 2.74 20.52
CA GLY A 48 14.35 3.84 20.61
C GLY A 48 15.75 3.39 21.05
N LEU A 49 15.84 2.47 22.02
CA LEU A 49 17.13 1.89 22.43
C LEU A 49 17.78 1.12 21.28
N LEU A 50 17.05 0.28 20.58
CA LEU A 50 17.58 -0.51 19.45
C LEU A 50 18.04 0.39 18.30
N VAL A 51 17.25 1.40 17.94
CA VAL A 51 17.63 2.40 16.92
C VAL A 51 18.83 3.20 17.37
N GLY A 52 18.92 3.57 18.65
CA GLY A 52 20.09 4.24 19.23
C GLY A 52 21.37 3.40 19.11
N LEU A 53 21.29 2.08 19.35
CA LEU A 53 22.43 1.17 19.18
C LEU A 53 22.86 1.09 17.69
N ILE A 54 21.92 1.05 16.76
CA ILE A 54 22.25 1.10 15.32
C ILE A 54 22.92 2.43 14.98
N ALA A 55 22.44 3.52 15.54
CA ALA A 55 22.96 4.87 15.28
C ALA A 55 24.38 5.08 15.80
N LEU A 56 24.83 4.35 16.82
CA LEU A 56 26.22 4.38 17.27
C LEU A 56 27.19 3.84 16.21
N ALA A 57 26.75 2.85 15.43
CA ALA A 57 27.56 2.30 14.33
C ALA A 57 27.34 3.09 13.01
N PHE A 58 26.10 3.55 12.77
CA PHE A 58 25.68 4.21 11.55
C PHE A 58 24.93 5.51 11.87
N PRO A 59 25.60 6.61 12.25
CA PRO A 59 24.95 7.87 12.61
C PRO A 59 24.10 8.47 11.48
N HIS A 60 24.42 8.19 10.23
CA HIS A 60 23.70 8.61 9.03
C HIS A 60 22.26 8.07 8.95
N VAL A 61 21.89 7.08 9.78
CA VAL A 61 20.53 6.53 9.84
C VAL A 61 19.57 7.40 10.62
N LEU A 62 20.07 8.29 11.48
CA LEU A 62 19.24 9.14 12.34
C LEU A 62 18.41 10.14 11.57
N GLY A 63 17.25 10.45 12.11
CA GLY A 63 16.33 11.45 11.57
C GLY A 63 15.81 11.11 10.17
N VAL A 64 15.52 12.14 9.39
CA VAL A 64 15.01 12.04 8.01
C VAL A 64 16.08 11.50 7.06
N GLY A 65 17.36 11.79 7.33
CA GLY A 65 18.49 11.33 6.53
C GLY A 65 18.85 12.27 5.37
N TYR A 66 18.51 13.56 5.46
CA TYR A 66 18.80 14.53 4.39
C TYR A 66 20.29 14.63 4.10
N GLU A 67 21.14 14.69 5.14
CA GLU A 67 22.61 14.80 5.00
C GLU A 67 23.18 13.64 4.17
N ALA A 68 22.84 12.40 4.55
CA ALA A 68 23.32 11.23 3.81
C ALA A 68 22.74 11.15 2.39
N THR A 69 21.49 11.59 2.19
CA THR A 69 20.87 11.67 0.86
C THR A 69 21.60 12.69 -0.01
N ASP A 70 21.93 13.85 0.53
CA ASP A 70 22.68 14.92 -0.16
C ASP A 70 24.09 14.43 -0.53
N MET A 71 24.77 13.75 0.39
CA MET A 71 26.06 13.12 0.12
C MET A 71 26.00 12.05 -0.97
N ALA A 72 24.89 11.28 -1.06
CA ALA A 72 24.70 10.31 -2.12
C ALA A 72 24.46 10.98 -3.48
N LEU A 73 23.67 12.06 -3.50
CA LEU A 73 23.43 12.88 -4.70
C LEU A 73 24.71 13.58 -5.18
N ALA A 74 25.56 14.00 -4.25
CA ALA A 74 26.88 14.58 -4.55
C ALA A 74 27.91 13.51 -4.99
N GLY A 75 27.60 12.21 -4.87
CA GLY A 75 28.51 11.12 -5.20
C GLY A 75 29.72 11.00 -4.26
N SER A 76 29.60 11.50 -3.02
CA SER A 76 30.69 11.55 -2.04
C SER A 76 30.73 10.35 -1.08
N LEU A 77 29.74 9.44 -1.14
CA LEU A 77 29.69 8.24 -0.32
C LEU A 77 30.35 7.04 -0.99
N ASP A 78 31.00 6.22 -0.17
CA ASP A 78 31.56 4.95 -0.61
C ASP A 78 30.50 3.88 -0.87
N LEU A 79 30.76 2.98 -1.83
CA LEU A 79 29.84 1.90 -2.21
C LEU A 79 29.43 1.03 -1.02
N TRP A 80 30.40 0.59 -0.22
CA TRP A 80 30.13 -0.30 0.92
C TRP A 80 29.30 0.38 2.00
N LEU A 81 29.55 1.67 2.22
CA LEU A 81 28.75 2.46 3.15
C LEU A 81 27.31 2.59 2.66
N MET A 82 27.09 2.88 1.37
CA MET A 82 25.72 2.94 0.81
C MET A 82 24.98 1.61 0.99
N LEU A 83 25.62 0.48 0.71
CA LEU A 83 25.00 -0.84 0.89
C LEU A 83 24.69 -1.12 2.36
N ALA A 84 25.57 -0.78 3.28
CA ALA A 84 25.34 -0.92 4.71
C ALA A 84 24.20 -0.02 5.18
N LEU A 85 24.10 1.21 4.67
CA LEU A 85 23.04 2.16 4.99
C LEU A 85 21.67 1.73 4.48
N ILE A 86 21.57 1.04 3.35
CA ILE A 86 20.31 0.44 2.88
C ILE A 86 19.77 -0.54 3.93
N VAL A 87 20.62 -1.43 4.43
CA VAL A 87 20.23 -2.41 5.46
C VAL A 87 19.93 -1.71 6.79
N ALA A 88 20.83 -0.86 7.26
CA ALA A 88 20.70 -0.17 8.53
C ALA A 88 19.45 0.71 8.61
N LYS A 89 19.14 1.48 7.54
CA LYS A 89 17.92 2.31 7.47
C LYS A 89 16.66 1.47 7.40
N THR A 90 16.66 0.38 6.64
CA THR A 90 15.53 -0.56 6.58
C THR A 90 15.23 -1.12 7.96
N VAL A 91 16.22 -1.60 8.68
CA VAL A 91 16.07 -2.17 10.03
C VAL A 91 15.61 -1.10 11.01
N ALA A 92 16.25 0.07 11.04
CA ALA A 92 15.89 1.16 11.95
C ALA A 92 14.47 1.67 11.73
N THR A 93 14.04 1.83 10.47
CA THR A 93 12.68 2.25 10.14
C THR A 93 11.66 1.18 10.55
N THR A 94 11.96 -0.08 10.29
CA THR A 94 11.12 -1.21 10.69
C THR A 94 10.93 -1.25 12.20
N ILE A 95 12.01 -1.12 12.98
CA ILE A 95 11.95 -1.08 14.45
C ILE A 95 11.12 0.12 14.91
N THR A 96 11.35 1.31 14.36
CA THR A 96 10.64 2.55 14.72
C THR A 96 9.14 2.40 14.53
N LEU A 97 8.70 1.97 13.36
CA LEU A 97 7.26 1.84 13.04
C LEU A 97 6.61 0.68 13.80
N SER A 98 7.31 -0.44 13.95
CA SER A 98 6.80 -1.62 14.68
C SER A 98 6.68 -1.37 16.19
N SER A 99 7.53 -0.50 16.74
CA SER A 99 7.48 -0.10 18.14
C SER A 99 6.40 0.96 18.44
N ARG A 100 5.61 1.37 17.45
CA ARG A 100 4.61 2.44 17.58
C ARG A 100 5.20 3.81 17.92
N ALA A 101 6.48 4.01 17.70
CA ALA A 101 7.07 5.34 17.72
C ALA A 101 6.58 6.13 16.51
N GLY A 102 6.43 7.45 16.65
CA GLY A 102 6.02 8.32 15.57
C GLY A 102 7.04 8.29 14.43
N GLY A 103 6.57 8.15 13.19
CA GLY A 103 7.43 8.11 12.02
C GLY A 103 6.64 7.97 10.71
N GLY A 104 7.32 8.17 9.59
CA GLY A 104 6.78 8.04 8.25
C GLY A 104 7.60 7.08 7.39
N VAL A 105 7.00 6.61 6.30
CA VAL A 105 7.63 5.69 5.33
C VAL A 105 8.24 6.47 4.18
N PHE A 106 7.71 7.66 3.87
CA PHE A 106 8.07 8.44 2.69
C PHE A 106 9.56 8.79 2.62
N SER A 107 10.09 9.45 3.65
CA SER A 107 11.50 9.85 3.69
C SER A 107 12.47 8.65 3.68
N PRO A 108 12.24 7.57 4.43
CA PRO A 108 13.04 6.35 4.28
C PRO A 108 13.04 5.78 2.87
N CYS A 109 11.93 5.86 2.10
CA CYS A 109 11.90 5.40 0.71
C CYS A 109 12.84 6.23 -0.18
N LEU A 110 12.82 7.55 -0.04
CA LEU A 110 13.73 8.45 -0.76
C LEU A 110 15.20 8.14 -0.41
N TYR A 111 15.48 8.00 0.87
CA TYR A 111 16.80 7.64 1.37
C TYR A 111 17.32 6.31 0.77
N LEU A 112 16.51 5.25 0.87
CA LEU A 112 16.85 3.95 0.33
C LEU A 112 17.08 4.00 -1.18
N GLY A 113 16.23 4.76 -1.87
CA GLY A 113 16.35 4.99 -3.31
C GLY A 113 17.64 5.72 -3.68
N ALA A 114 18.03 6.77 -2.93
CA ALA A 114 19.28 7.49 -3.14
C ALA A 114 20.50 6.60 -2.93
N MET A 115 20.51 5.80 -1.85
CA MET A 115 21.61 4.86 -1.58
C MET A 115 21.68 3.76 -2.64
N THR A 116 20.53 3.22 -3.06
CA THR A 116 20.48 2.18 -4.09
C THR A 116 20.92 2.70 -5.45
N GLY A 117 20.40 3.86 -5.86
CA GLY A 117 20.78 4.49 -7.12
C GLY A 117 22.24 4.95 -7.13
N GLY A 118 22.72 5.52 -6.02
CA GLY A 118 24.11 5.93 -5.86
C GLY A 118 25.07 4.74 -5.93
N ALA A 119 24.77 3.65 -5.20
CA ALA A 119 25.58 2.42 -5.27
C ALA A 119 25.61 1.83 -6.70
N PHE A 120 24.45 1.80 -7.36
CA PHE A 120 24.37 1.38 -8.77
C PHE A 120 25.18 2.31 -9.67
N GLY A 121 25.11 3.63 -9.45
CA GLY A 121 25.85 4.64 -10.23
C GLY A 121 27.36 4.47 -10.10
N ILE A 122 27.88 4.18 -8.90
CA ILE A 122 29.33 3.88 -8.70
C ILE A 122 29.75 2.66 -9.53
N ILE A 123 28.95 1.60 -9.53
CA ILE A 123 29.21 0.40 -10.32
C ILE A 123 29.15 0.72 -11.82
N ALA A 124 28.10 1.44 -12.25
CA ALA A 124 27.90 1.78 -13.67
C ALA A 124 29.02 2.65 -14.21
N THR A 125 29.46 3.68 -13.46
CA THR A 125 30.56 4.56 -13.84
C THR A 125 31.93 3.85 -13.83
N SER A 126 32.10 2.84 -13.00
CA SER A 126 33.33 2.05 -12.99
C SER A 126 33.42 1.08 -14.16
N VAL A 127 32.29 0.53 -14.62
CA VAL A 127 32.24 -0.44 -15.72
C VAL A 127 32.16 0.26 -17.09
N PHE A 128 31.45 1.36 -17.18
CA PHE A 128 31.22 2.11 -18.43
C PHE A 128 31.48 3.61 -18.25
N PRO A 129 32.75 4.03 -18.04
CA PRO A 129 33.08 5.42 -17.72
C PRO A 129 32.69 6.42 -18.80
N ASP A 130 32.73 6.02 -20.09
CA ASP A 130 32.46 6.92 -21.21
C ASP A 130 30.95 7.09 -21.54
N ILE A 131 30.10 6.20 -21.02
CA ILE A 131 28.68 6.15 -21.35
C ILE A 131 27.81 6.53 -20.15
N ALA A 132 28.24 6.12 -18.94
CA ALA A 132 27.46 6.29 -17.73
C ALA A 132 27.32 7.77 -17.32
N SER A 133 26.14 8.13 -16.93
CA SER A 133 25.83 9.44 -16.32
C SER A 133 26.46 9.56 -14.91
N SER A 134 26.32 10.72 -14.29
CA SER A 134 26.85 10.94 -12.92
C SER A 134 26.18 10.04 -11.89
N VAL A 135 26.93 9.68 -10.84
CA VAL A 135 26.42 8.92 -9.69
C VAL A 135 25.16 9.58 -9.09
N GLY A 136 25.17 10.93 -9.00
CA GLY A 136 24.03 11.70 -8.51
C GLY A 136 22.77 11.54 -9.34
N LEU A 137 22.88 11.39 -10.67
CA LEU A 137 21.71 11.13 -11.50
C LEU A 137 21.10 9.76 -11.23
N TYR A 138 21.94 8.72 -11.09
CA TYR A 138 21.46 7.39 -10.69
C TYR A 138 20.83 7.41 -9.30
N ALA A 139 21.41 8.14 -8.34
CA ALA A 139 20.86 8.33 -7.00
C ALA A 139 19.47 8.98 -7.06
N LEU A 140 19.30 10.03 -7.86
CA LEU A 140 18.05 10.74 -8.06
C LEU A 140 16.97 9.87 -8.68
N ILE A 141 17.30 9.10 -9.72
CA ILE A 141 16.37 8.16 -10.37
C ILE A 141 15.98 7.05 -9.39
N GLY A 142 16.94 6.54 -8.62
CA GLY A 142 16.69 5.56 -7.57
C GLY A 142 15.73 6.07 -6.48
N MET A 143 15.87 7.34 -6.06
CA MET A 143 14.94 7.99 -5.10
C MET A 143 13.50 7.89 -5.59
N GLY A 144 13.26 8.28 -6.85
CA GLY A 144 11.94 8.20 -7.46
C GLY A 144 11.42 6.77 -7.60
N ALA A 145 12.27 5.85 -8.05
CA ALA A 145 11.89 4.48 -8.32
C ALA A 145 11.50 3.69 -7.06
N VAL A 146 12.30 3.77 -5.98
CA VAL A 146 11.99 3.08 -4.71
C VAL A 146 10.77 3.72 -4.04
N ALA A 147 10.68 5.06 -3.99
CA ALA A 147 9.54 5.74 -3.41
C ALA A 147 8.25 5.40 -4.15
N ALA A 148 8.23 5.47 -5.48
CA ALA A 148 7.07 5.12 -6.30
C ALA A 148 6.59 3.68 -6.06
N ALA A 149 7.53 2.73 -6.00
CA ALA A 149 7.23 1.31 -5.79
C ALA A 149 6.63 1.01 -4.42
N VAL A 150 7.17 1.61 -3.35
CA VAL A 150 6.69 1.39 -1.97
C VAL A 150 5.36 2.10 -1.73
N LEU A 151 5.22 3.35 -2.19
CA LEU A 151 4.02 4.16 -1.97
C LEU A 151 2.86 3.76 -2.88
N GLY A 152 3.16 3.18 -4.05
CA GLY A 152 2.16 2.88 -5.08
C GLY A 152 1.67 4.13 -5.82
N ALA A 153 2.49 5.17 -5.91
CA ALA A 153 2.16 6.47 -6.52
C ALA A 153 3.19 6.89 -7.57
N PRO A 154 3.30 6.17 -8.70
CA PRO A 154 4.36 6.39 -9.68
C PRO A 154 4.34 7.78 -10.32
N ILE A 155 3.16 8.28 -10.70
CA ILE A 155 3.02 9.59 -11.33
C ILE A 155 3.36 10.70 -10.35
N SER A 156 2.76 10.69 -9.16
CA SER A 156 2.99 11.72 -8.14
C SER A 156 4.45 11.80 -7.72
N THR A 157 5.10 10.65 -7.58
CA THR A 157 6.53 10.58 -7.22
C THR A 157 7.41 11.09 -8.36
N ALA A 158 7.12 10.76 -9.62
CA ALA A 158 7.86 11.29 -10.75
C ALA A 158 7.73 12.82 -10.87
N VAL A 159 6.51 13.36 -10.74
CA VAL A 159 6.28 14.81 -10.75
C VAL A 159 7.04 15.49 -9.61
N MET A 160 6.98 14.93 -8.41
CA MET A 160 7.72 15.48 -7.26
C MET A 160 9.24 15.54 -7.53
N ILE A 161 9.84 14.50 -8.11
CA ILE A 161 11.27 14.51 -8.47
C ILE A 161 11.56 15.59 -9.53
N PHE A 162 10.67 15.80 -10.51
CA PHE A 162 10.83 16.87 -11.49
C PHE A 162 10.77 18.25 -10.84
N GLU A 163 9.85 18.48 -9.91
CA GLU A 163 9.73 19.74 -9.19
C GLU A 163 10.96 20.02 -8.32
N LEU A 164 11.45 19.01 -7.61
CA LEU A 164 12.64 19.17 -6.75
C LEU A 164 13.92 19.46 -7.53
N THR A 165 14.01 19.00 -8.77
CA THR A 165 15.23 19.11 -9.59
C THR A 165 15.15 20.22 -10.62
N GLY A 166 13.96 20.68 -10.98
CA GLY A 166 13.72 21.65 -12.04
C GLY A 166 14.15 21.17 -13.43
N GLY A 167 14.48 19.86 -13.60
CA GLY A 167 15.04 19.30 -14.82
C GLY A 167 14.18 18.20 -15.43
N PHE A 168 13.89 18.33 -16.76
CA PHE A 168 13.16 17.30 -17.51
C PHE A 168 14.09 16.43 -18.36
N ALA A 169 15.39 16.72 -18.39
CA ALA A 169 16.35 16.01 -19.26
C ALA A 169 16.46 14.51 -19.00
N PHE A 170 16.14 14.06 -17.80
CA PHE A 170 16.18 12.64 -17.38
C PHE A 170 14.79 11.99 -17.27
N SER A 171 13.73 12.65 -17.78
CA SER A 171 12.34 12.20 -17.68
C SER A 171 12.14 10.76 -18.12
N ILE A 172 12.70 10.40 -19.28
CA ILE A 172 12.57 9.05 -19.85
C ILE A 172 13.23 8.01 -18.91
N ALA A 173 14.42 8.31 -18.40
CA ALA A 173 15.13 7.42 -17.49
C ALA A 173 14.38 7.22 -16.18
N LEU A 174 13.86 8.31 -15.59
CA LEU A 174 13.07 8.27 -14.37
C LEU A 174 11.78 7.50 -14.56
N LEU A 175 10.99 7.80 -15.59
CA LEU A 175 9.71 7.13 -15.85
C LEU A 175 9.90 5.64 -16.15
N LEU A 176 10.99 5.27 -16.87
CA LEU A 176 11.33 3.88 -17.13
C LEU A 176 11.65 3.13 -15.82
N ALA A 177 12.54 3.68 -14.99
CA ALA A 177 12.93 3.06 -13.73
C ALA A 177 11.74 2.98 -12.75
N VAL A 178 10.94 4.05 -12.64
CA VAL A 178 9.72 4.11 -11.83
C VAL A 178 8.70 3.08 -12.30
N GLY A 179 8.46 2.98 -13.61
CA GLY A 179 7.50 2.04 -14.19
C GLY A 179 7.89 0.59 -13.93
N ILE A 180 9.16 0.25 -14.15
CA ILE A 180 9.69 -1.11 -13.89
C ILE A 180 9.64 -1.43 -12.38
N ALA A 181 10.12 -0.51 -11.53
CA ALA A 181 10.14 -0.73 -10.09
C ALA A 181 8.74 -0.91 -9.51
N THR A 182 7.79 -0.05 -9.90
CA THR A 182 6.40 -0.12 -9.44
C THR A 182 5.70 -1.38 -9.96
N GLY A 183 5.82 -1.66 -11.26
CA GLY A 183 5.20 -2.82 -11.89
C GLY A 183 5.66 -4.14 -11.29
N LEU A 184 6.98 -4.31 -11.10
CA LEU A 184 7.54 -5.52 -10.49
C LEU A 184 7.17 -5.64 -9.01
N CYS A 185 7.22 -4.53 -8.26
CA CYS A 185 6.84 -4.51 -6.86
C CYS A 185 5.35 -4.90 -6.69
N GLN A 186 4.46 -4.37 -7.53
CA GLN A 186 3.04 -4.74 -7.52
C GLN A 186 2.80 -6.18 -7.94
N ALA A 187 3.55 -6.70 -8.91
CA ALA A 187 3.43 -8.09 -9.35
C ALA A 187 3.80 -9.08 -8.23
N VAL A 188 4.81 -8.75 -7.40
CA VAL A 188 5.28 -9.61 -6.31
C VAL A 188 4.47 -9.43 -5.02
N MET A 189 4.23 -8.18 -4.62
CA MET A 189 3.57 -7.85 -3.35
C MET A 189 2.04 -7.77 -3.46
N GLY A 190 1.51 -7.64 -4.66
CA GLY A 190 0.08 -7.49 -4.95
C GLY A 190 -0.51 -6.14 -4.53
N ARG A 191 0.09 -5.45 -3.59
CA ARG A 191 -0.41 -4.17 -3.03
C ARG A 191 0.74 -3.26 -2.60
N SER A 192 0.53 -1.93 -2.63
CA SER A 192 1.48 -0.98 -2.04
C SER A 192 1.43 -1.05 -0.50
N TYR A 193 2.45 -0.50 0.16
CA TYR A 193 2.52 -0.48 1.63
C TYR A 193 1.29 0.19 2.28
N PHE A 194 0.80 1.29 1.73
CA PHE A 194 -0.36 1.98 2.27
C PHE A 194 -1.67 1.20 2.06
N HIS A 195 -1.84 0.55 0.92
CA HIS A 195 -2.97 -0.36 0.70
C HIS A 195 -2.96 -1.52 1.70
N TRP A 196 -1.78 -2.11 1.96
CA TRP A 196 -1.63 -3.14 2.98
C TRP A 196 -1.99 -2.62 4.37
N GLN A 197 -1.53 -1.41 4.73
CA GLN A 197 -1.81 -0.80 6.03
C GLN A 197 -3.31 -0.55 6.24
N LEU A 198 -4.03 -0.09 5.21
CA LEU A 198 -5.48 0.11 5.25
C LEU A 198 -6.22 -1.22 5.33
N TYR A 199 -5.81 -2.20 4.54
CA TYR A 199 -6.36 -3.55 4.58
C TYR A 199 -6.28 -4.19 5.98
N THR A 200 -5.14 -4.05 6.66
CA THR A 200 -4.97 -4.57 8.04
C THR A 200 -5.82 -3.85 9.09
N ARG A 201 -6.35 -2.67 8.77
CA ARG A 201 -7.32 -1.92 9.58
C ARG A 201 -8.77 -2.21 9.22
N GLY A 202 -9.01 -3.14 8.30
CA GLY A 202 -10.35 -3.48 7.81
C GLY A 202 -10.92 -2.49 6.78
N ILE A 203 -10.10 -1.54 6.29
CA ILE A 203 -10.48 -0.60 5.24
C ILE A 203 -10.02 -1.19 3.91
N MET A 204 -10.95 -1.74 3.16
CA MET A 204 -10.69 -2.26 1.82
C MET A 204 -10.85 -1.13 0.82
N LEU A 205 -9.75 -0.62 0.28
CA LEU A 205 -9.74 0.21 -0.92
C LEU A 205 -9.78 -0.74 -2.13
N GLU A 206 -10.94 -1.28 -2.43
CA GLU A 206 -11.09 -2.07 -3.64
C GLU A 206 -11.31 -1.14 -4.84
N GLU A 207 -10.64 -1.46 -5.93
CA GLU A 207 -10.63 -0.68 -7.15
C GLU A 207 -12.03 -0.64 -7.79
N GLY A 208 -12.60 0.56 -7.86
CA GLY A 208 -13.80 0.88 -8.63
C GLY A 208 -15.04 1.21 -7.81
N PRO A 209 -15.87 2.15 -8.29
CA PRO A 209 -17.09 2.62 -7.63
C PRO A 209 -18.12 1.52 -7.41
N HIS A 210 -18.08 0.46 -8.25
CA HIS A 210 -19.00 -0.68 -8.18
C HIS A 210 -18.84 -1.48 -6.88
N LYS A 211 -17.62 -1.68 -6.41
CA LYS A 211 -17.34 -2.47 -5.21
C LYS A 211 -17.60 -1.69 -3.93
N HIS A 212 -17.33 -0.37 -3.94
CA HIS A 212 -17.69 0.50 -2.82
C HIS A 212 -19.19 0.48 -2.56
N ALA A 213 -20.02 0.67 -3.58
CA ALA A 213 -21.47 0.64 -3.45
C ALA A 213 -21.96 -0.69 -2.84
N ALA A 214 -21.43 -1.83 -3.29
CA ALA A 214 -21.84 -3.14 -2.83
C ALA A 214 -21.47 -3.44 -1.36
N GLN A 215 -20.43 -2.79 -0.81
CA GLN A 215 -19.96 -3.03 0.56
C GLN A 215 -20.57 -2.10 1.60
N PHE A 216 -20.96 -0.87 1.23
CA PHE A 216 -21.52 0.09 2.17
C PHE A 216 -23.04 -0.06 2.34
N ILE A 217 -23.74 -0.49 1.30
CA ILE A 217 -25.19 -0.74 1.39
C ILE A 217 -25.42 -2.01 2.21
N ARG A 218 -26.30 -1.93 3.20
CA ARG A 218 -26.70 -3.05 4.04
C ARG A 218 -28.06 -3.57 3.61
N VAL A 219 -28.33 -4.84 3.93
CA VAL A 219 -29.64 -5.48 3.66
C VAL A 219 -30.80 -4.66 4.24
N ARG A 220 -30.63 -4.06 5.43
CA ARG A 220 -31.62 -3.18 6.05
C ARG A 220 -32.00 -1.95 5.21
N ASP A 221 -31.14 -1.52 4.28
CA ASP A 221 -31.35 -0.28 3.51
C ASP A 221 -32.29 -0.51 2.30
N PHE A 222 -32.54 -1.79 1.92
CA PHE A 222 -33.46 -2.19 0.87
C PHE A 222 -34.45 -3.29 1.33
N LEU A 223 -34.56 -3.49 2.65
CA LEU A 223 -35.48 -4.42 3.26
C LEU A 223 -36.94 -3.94 3.04
N ARG A 224 -37.83 -4.84 2.61
CA ARG A 224 -39.28 -4.63 2.69
C ARG A 224 -39.79 -5.21 4.01
N PRO A 225 -40.42 -4.39 4.87
CA PRO A 225 -40.97 -4.89 6.13
C PRO A 225 -42.05 -5.94 5.88
N LEU A 226 -42.20 -6.83 6.84
CA LEU A 226 -43.22 -7.87 6.79
C LEU A 226 -44.64 -7.24 6.84
N PRO A 227 -45.60 -7.67 6.00
CA PRO A 227 -46.97 -7.25 6.13
C PRO A 227 -47.57 -7.64 7.49
N GLU A 228 -48.53 -6.84 8.00
CA GLU A 228 -49.20 -7.13 9.26
C GLU A 228 -49.99 -8.46 9.16
N GLY A 229 -49.63 -9.44 10.02
CA GLY A 229 -50.30 -10.74 10.09
C GLY A 229 -49.57 -11.92 9.44
N GLU A 230 -48.41 -11.70 8.85
CA GLU A 230 -47.55 -12.82 8.40
C GLU A 230 -46.78 -13.50 9.57
N ASP A 231 -46.52 -14.79 9.42
CA ASP A 231 -45.78 -15.58 10.41
C ASP A 231 -44.33 -15.11 10.47
N THR A 232 -43.88 -14.75 11.66
CA THR A 232 -42.54 -14.30 11.94
C THR A 232 -41.56 -15.43 12.30
N SER A 233 -42.08 -16.68 12.37
CA SER A 233 -41.26 -17.83 12.74
C SER A 233 -40.40 -18.33 11.56
N PHE A 234 -39.12 -18.54 11.78
CA PHE A 234 -38.21 -19.13 10.79
C PHE A 234 -37.40 -20.23 11.44
N ASP A 235 -37.44 -21.40 10.81
CA ASP A 235 -36.61 -22.51 11.24
C ASP A 235 -35.23 -22.44 10.56
N ILE A 236 -34.23 -21.95 11.29
CA ILE A 236 -32.84 -21.85 10.85
C ILE A 236 -32.25 -23.23 10.54
N ALA A 237 -32.76 -24.30 11.18
CA ALA A 237 -32.26 -25.66 10.96
C ALA A 237 -32.75 -26.27 9.63
N SER A 238 -33.71 -25.62 8.95
CA SER A 238 -34.24 -26.09 7.66
C SER A 238 -33.23 -26.02 6.51
N GLY A 239 -32.10 -25.31 6.69
CA GLY A 239 -31.08 -25.11 5.64
C GLY A 239 -31.52 -24.15 4.51
N ALA A 240 -32.69 -23.50 4.64
CA ALA A 240 -33.14 -22.51 3.67
C ALA A 240 -32.26 -21.23 3.74
N PRO A 241 -31.95 -20.61 2.60
CA PRO A 241 -31.12 -19.42 2.57
C PRO A 241 -31.85 -18.23 3.22
N TRP A 242 -31.12 -17.43 4.00
CA TRP A 242 -31.60 -16.25 4.70
C TRP A 242 -30.51 -15.20 4.84
N LEU A 243 -30.89 -13.96 5.15
CA LEU A 243 -29.96 -12.83 5.28
C LEU A 243 -30.09 -12.16 6.66
N ARG A 244 -29.01 -11.51 7.10
CA ARG A 244 -29.03 -10.63 8.28
C ARG A 244 -29.18 -9.17 7.87
N PRO A 245 -29.82 -8.32 8.67
CA PRO A 245 -29.96 -6.89 8.38
C PRO A 245 -28.63 -6.15 8.22
N THR A 246 -27.59 -6.67 8.89
CA THR A 246 -26.24 -6.10 8.91
C THR A 246 -25.35 -6.58 7.77
N GLU A 247 -25.76 -7.57 7.01
CA GLU A 247 -25.01 -8.07 5.86
C GLU A 247 -24.93 -7.02 4.75
N THR A 248 -23.89 -7.14 3.92
CA THR A 248 -23.65 -6.23 2.80
C THR A 248 -24.50 -6.59 1.60
N LEU A 249 -24.71 -5.62 0.70
CA LEU A 249 -25.36 -5.84 -0.59
C LEU A 249 -24.63 -6.92 -1.41
N GLU A 250 -23.30 -6.97 -1.33
CA GLU A 250 -22.49 -8.00 -2.00
C GLU A 250 -22.83 -9.41 -1.49
N SER A 251 -22.95 -9.57 -0.16
CA SER A 251 -23.34 -10.85 0.45
C SER A 251 -24.75 -11.25 0.02
N ALA A 252 -25.69 -10.28 -0.01
CA ALA A 252 -27.05 -10.52 -0.45
C ALA A 252 -27.13 -10.95 -1.93
N LEU A 253 -26.39 -10.27 -2.83
CA LEU A 253 -26.35 -10.62 -4.25
C LEU A 253 -25.78 -12.02 -4.47
N LYS A 254 -24.72 -12.41 -3.76
CA LYS A 254 -24.17 -13.77 -3.78
C LYS A 254 -25.19 -14.82 -3.29
N ALA A 255 -25.95 -14.49 -2.25
CA ALA A 255 -27.00 -15.37 -1.72
C ALA A 255 -28.17 -15.54 -2.71
N PHE A 256 -28.58 -14.48 -3.39
CA PHE A 256 -29.59 -14.56 -4.46
C PHE A 256 -29.12 -15.41 -5.64
N ASP A 257 -27.87 -15.21 -6.07
CA ASP A 257 -27.26 -15.94 -7.18
C ASP A 257 -27.13 -17.45 -6.87
N ALA A 258 -26.71 -17.78 -5.64
CA ALA A 258 -26.55 -19.15 -5.20
C ALA A 258 -27.88 -19.90 -4.98
N SER A 259 -28.96 -19.18 -4.64
CA SER A 259 -30.27 -19.78 -4.31
C SER A 259 -31.29 -19.71 -5.43
N GLU A 260 -31.00 -18.92 -6.49
CA GLU A 260 -31.89 -18.68 -7.64
C GLU A 260 -33.33 -18.21 -7.27
N VAL A 261 -33.48 -17.57 -6.09
CA VAL A 261 -34.77 -17.07 -5.60
C VAL A 261 -34.89 -15.57 -5.79
N SER A 262 -36.13 -15.08 -5.96
CA SER A 262 -36.42 -13.66 -6.15
C SER A 262 -36.42 -12.84 -4.85
N HIS A 263 -36.57 -13.49 -3.70
CA HIS A 263 -36.55 -12.88 -2.38
C HIS A 263 -36.04 -13.82 -1.32
N LEU A 264 -35.39 -13.27 -0.29
CA LEU A 264 -34.85 -13.99 0.85
C LEU A 264 -35.40 -13.40 2.15
N PRO A 265 -35.75 -14.23 3.16
CA PRO A 265 -36.16 -13.74 4.47
C PRO A 265 -34.97 -13.09 5.18
N VAL A 266 -35.24 -11.98 5.86
CA VAL A 266 -34.25 -11.27 6.67
C VAL A 266 -34.58 -11.49 8.13
N ILE A 267 -33.62 -12.07 8.87
CA ILE A 267 -33.81 -12.52 10.24
C ILE A 267 -33.01 -11.65 11.20
N GLU A 268 -33.66 -11.21 12.28
CA GLU A 268 -32.99 -10.49 13.34
C GLU A 268 -32.18 -11.46 14.21
N THR A 269 -30.90 -11.18 14.39
CA THR A 269 -29.96 -12.06 15.08
C THR A 269 -30.29 -12.28 16.59
N LYS A 270 -31.06 -11.34 17.19
CA LYS A 270 -31.40 -11.43 18.64
C LYS A 270 -32.68 -12.22 18.92
N THR A 271 -33.63 -12.13 18.04
CA THR A 271 -34.99 -12.69 18.23
C THR A 271 -35.25 -13.94 17.39
N ASN A 272 -34.36 -14.24 16.41
CA ASN A 272 -34.57 -15.24 15.37
C ASN A 272 -35.91 -15.11 14.63
N ALA A 273 -36.48 -13.90 14.60
CA ALA A 273 -37.72 -13.60 13.93
C ALA A 273 -37.47 -12.98 12.57
N ILE A 274 -38.31 -13.29 11.58
CA ILE A 274 -38.31 -12.62 10.30
C ILE A 274 -38.80 -11.18 10.49
N ILE A 275 -37.98 -10.20 10.08
CA ILE A 275 -38.32 -8.77 10.14
C ILE A 275 -38.77 -8.23 8.80
N GLY A 276 -38.62 -8.99 7.72
CA GLY A 276 -39.03 -8.63 6.38
C GLY A 276 -38.35 -9.50 5.33
N HIS A 277 -38.51 -9.10 4.08
CA HIS A 277 -37.92 -9.78 2.93
C HIS A 277 -37.02 -8.84 2.12
N ALA A 278 -35.83 -9.34 1.76
CA ALA A 278 -34.97 -8.69 0.79
C ALA A 278 -35.32 -9.22 -0.61
N HIS A 279 -35.61 -8.32 -1.54
CA HIS A 279 -35.88 -8.69 -2.93
C HIS A 279 -34.66 -8.43 -3.81
N HIS A 280 -34.40 -9.35 -4.75
CA HIS A 280 -33.26 -9.22 -5.68
C HIS A 280 -33.35 -7.94 -6.52
N VAL A 281 -34.56 -7.55 -6.95
CA VAL A 281 -34.79 -6.31 -7.72
C VAL A 281 -34.47 -5.06 -6.91
N ASP A 282 -34.77 -5.02 -5.60
CA ASP A 282 -34.49 -3.88 -4.74
C ASP A 282 -32.99 -3.80 -4.42
N ALA A 283 -32.32 -4.94 -4.29
CA ALA A 283 -30.87 -5.04 -4.15
C ALA A 283 -30.17 -4.43 -5.38
N LEU A 284 -30.58 -4.82 -6.59
CA LEU A 284 -30.04 -4.27 -7.85
C LEU A 284 -30.37 -2.78 -8.03
N ALA A 285 -31.58 -2.35 -7.66
CA ALA A 285 -31.97 -0.95 -7.72
C ALA A 285 -31.12 -0.09 -6.78
N SER A 286 -30.85 -0.56 -5.57
CA SER A 286 -29.97 0.11 -4.60
C SER A 286 -28.53 0.19 -5.08
N PHE A 287 -28.03 -0.86 -5.72
CA PHE A 287 -26.72 -0.87 -6.37
C PHE A 287 -26.61 0.18 -7.48
N ASN A 288 -27.57 0.18 -8.41
CA ASN A 288 -27.59 1.15 -9.51
C ASN A 288 -27.73 2.60 -9.02
N LYS A 289 -28.56 2.85 -7.99
CA LYS A 289 -28.70 4.17 -7.40
C LYS A 289 -27.39 4.69 -6.81
N ALA A 290 -26.65 3.82 -6.12
CA ALA A 290 -25.35 4.18 -5.57
C ALA A 290 -24.29 4.45 -6.65
N LEU A 291 -24.28 3.68 -7.74
CA LEU A 291 -23.42 3.92 -8.90
C LEU A 291 -23.67 5.28 -9.55
N VAL A 292 -24.95 5.61 -9.79
CA VAL A 292 -25.34 6.89 -10.38
C VAL A 292 -25.02 8.06 -9.46
N ALA A 293 -25.19 7.92 -8.16
CA ALA A 293 -24.83 8.96 -7.18
C ALA A 293 -23.34 9.25 -7.22
N HIS A 294 -22.51 8.21 -7.21
CA HIS A 294 -21.05 8.35 -7.25
C HIS A 294 -20.54 8.99 -8.57
N SER A 295 -21.11 8.59 -9.69
CA SER A 295 -20.79 9.20 -11.00
C SER A 295 -21.15 10.69 -11.09
N ARG A 296 -22.14 11.16 -10.34
CA ARG A 296 -22.52 12.59 -10.28
C ARG A 296 -21.54 13.38 -9.41
N GLU A 297 -21.02 12.81 -8.33
CA GLU A 297 -20.02 13.45 -7.46
C GLU A 297 -18.67 13.63 -8.15
N GLU A 298 -18.28 12.71 -9.05
CA GLU A 298 -17.05 12.83 -9.84
C GLU A 298 -17.12 13.94 -10.93
N HIS A 299 -18.32 14.41 -11.29
CA HIS A 299 -18.52 15.39 -12.36
C HIS A 299 -19.00 16.76 -11.85
N SER A 300 -19.09 16.95 -10.56
CA SER A 300 -19.41 18.23 -9.88
C SER A 300 -18.17 18.82 -9.23
#